data_f057577a02e3ebd1245681ff5bd231a6
#
_entry.id   f057577a02e3ebd1245681ff5bd231a6
#
_cell.length_a   1.000
_cell.length_b   1.000
_cell.length_c   1.000
_cell.angle_alpha   90.00
_cell.angle_beta   90.00
_cell.angle_gamma   90.00
#
_symmetry.space_group_name_H-M   'P 1'
#
loop_
_entity.id
_entity.type
_entity.pdbx_description
1 polymer ?
#
loop_
_entity_poly.entity_id
_entity_poly.type
_entity_poly.pdbx_seq_one_letter_code
_entity_poly.pdbx_strand_id
1 'polypeptide(L)'
;MSFRQKLLLLFAATILLCVAVMSVSVYGTMRQSFEQANQDRANAVAAQFRSEFQRRGQDVARKVESIAASDPVQRVALEINRRASTVSSGGTPDASDYLNEARTLATQQQLDFLELVDNRGIILSSAQWQAKFGYHEFGIPTSIPAGAFLKREELPDGPTLGLFAFRIVRVGEQPLFVIGGEKLDQGFLSTLDIPPGTRVLLYQNLDPKWNPKSLLDLNGPAAGADRIAPLVEKVRANDRETQGVIYWTDDSADAEVFHAIPLTGPVFAIDGLSRAPAESTQQLLGVLLVSTSRRPLIELQRRVISTAMLVGGLGILVAVLASLWFAARVTRPVVSLAEAARRVAAGDLAAKVVVESSDELGELAASFNRMTEDLVQQRDRTLQAERVAAWRELARRLAHELKNPLFPLQVTVENLMRAKGKSPEMFEEVFHEGTATLLAEINNLKTIIGRFSEFSKMPQPQPRPTQVNDVLDSVLRVFQAQLQENSRITVHTELAASLPEIQADPDLLHRALSNLVLNAIDAMPEGGQLTLRTMAVRGGGLADRIAISVSDTGAGLTPEECGRLFTPYYTTKVHGTGLGLAIVQSVVSDHGGKISVESAKEKGTTFRIELPCEEFA
;
A
#
# COMPACT_ATOMS: atom_id res chain seq x y z
N MET A 1 -9.12 7.91 2.81
CA MET A 1 -7.82 7.77 2.10
C MET A 1 -7.89 8.53 0.80
N SER A 2 -6.94 9.43 0.55
CA SER A 2 -6.85 10.17 -0.71
C SER A 2 -6.52 9.21 -1.88
N PHE A 3 -6.86 9.60 -3.12
CA PHE A 3 -6.54 8.83 -4.34
C PHE A 3 -5.04 8.52 -4.42
N ARG A 4 -4.18 9.48 -4.04
CA ARG A 4 -2.73 9.34 -3.95
C ARG A 4 -2.30 8.19 -3.01
N GLN A 5 -2.91 8.09 -1.81
CA GLN A 5 -2.61 7.02 -0.86
C GLN A 5 -3.01 5.65 -1.38
N LYS A 6 -4.16 5.56 -2.07
CA LYS A 6 -4.61 4.31 -2.69
C LYS A 6 -3.66 3.85 -3.79
N LEU A 7 -3.22 4.77 -4.65
CA LEU A 7 -2.29 4.48 -5.75
C LEU A 7 -0.92 4.03 -5.23
N LEU A 8 -0.37 4.73 -4.23
CA LEU A 8 0.90 4.38 -3.60
C LEU A 8 0.84 2.99 -2.95
N LEU A 9 -0.24 2.70 -2.21
CA LEU A 9 -0.43 1.38 -1.60
C LEU A 9 -0.55 0.27 -2.65
N LEU A 10 -1.26 0.51 -3.75
CA LEU A 10 -1.39 -0.46 -4.83
C LEU A 10 -0.02 -0.79 -5.44
N PHE A 11 0.76 0.23 -5.82
CA PHE A 11 2.09 0.02 -6.40
C PHE A 11 3.06 -0.65 -5.41
N ALA A 12 3.10 -0.18 -4.16
CA ALA A 12 3.95 -0.78 -3.14
C ALA A 12 3.57 -2.24 -2.87
N ALA A 13 2.28 -2.56 -2.76
CA ALA A 13 1.81 -3.93 -2.57
C ALA A 13 2.15 -4.83 -3.76
N THR A 14 1.98 -4.35 -4.99
CA THR A 14 2.32 -5.10 -6.21
C THR A 14 3.82 -5.40 -6.28
N ILE A 15 4.68 -4.41 -6.01
CA ILE A 15 6.14 -4.58 -6.01
C ILE A 15 6.55 -5.57 -4.93
N LEU A 16 6.05 -5.42 -3.70
CA LEU A 16 6.35 -6.33 -2.59
C LEU A 16 5.91 -7.76 -2.91
N LEU A 17 4.72 -7.94 -3.49
CA LEU A 17 4.22 -9.24 -3.90
C LEU A 17 5.12 -9.88 -4.98
N CYS A 18 5.48 -9.13 -6.02
CA CYS A 18 6.37 -9.62 -7.08
C CYS A 18 7.75 -10.02 -6.53
N VAL A 19 8.36 -9.18 -5.68
CA VAL A 19 9.65 -9.47 -5.04
C VAL A 19 9.55 -10.70 -4.14
N ALA A 20 8.50 -10.82 -3.35
CA ALA A 20 8.27 -11.97 -2.48
C ALA A 20 8.11 -13.27 -3.28
N VAL A 21 7.25 -13.28 -4.31
CA VAL A 21 7.03 -14.45 -5.18
C VAL A 21 8.33 -14.86 -5.89
N MET A 22 9.07 -13.89 -6.45
CA MET A 22 10.34 -14.16 -7.11
C MET A 22 11.38 -14.72 -6.12
N SER A 23 11.50 -14.15 -4.94
CA SER A 23 12.45 -14.61 -3.90
C SER A 23 12.13 -16.02 -3.43
N VAL A 24 10.86 -16.33 -3.19
CA VAL A 24 10.42 -17.68 -2.79
C VAL A 24 10.68 -18.69 -3.93
N SER A 25 10.39 -18.34 -5.17
CA SER A 25 10.62 -19.21 -6.33
C SER A 25 12.11 -19.48 -6.53
N VAL A 26 12.95 -18.43 -6.51
CA VAL A 26 14.42 -18.58 -6.66
C VAL A 26 14.99 -19.41 -5.52
N TYR A 27 14.60 -19.13 -4.27
CA TYR A 27 15.07 -19.89 -3.13
C TYR A 27 14.63 -21.37 -3.21
N GLY A 28 13.40 -21.64 -3.59
CA GLY A 28 12.87 -23.00 -3.73
C GLY A 28 13.63 -23.83 -4.77
N THR A 29 13.83 -23.27 -5.96
CA THR A 29 14.60 -23.95 -7.03
C THR A 29 16.06 -24.16 -6.64
N MET A 30 16.69 -23.17 -6.04
CA MET A 30 18.09 -23.29 -5.60
C MET A 30 18.27 -24.31 -4.47
N ARG A 31 17.35 -24.34 -3.50
CA ARG A 31 17.35 -25.33 -2.43
C ARG A 31 17.23 -26.73 -3.00
N GLN A 32 16.29 -26.96 -3.90
CA GLN A 32 16.10 -28.27 -4.54
C GLN A 32 17.34 -28.72 -5.32
N SER A 33 17.94 -27.82 -6.11
CA SER A 33 19.17 -28.07 -6.83
C SER A 33 20.34 -28.38 -5.91
N PHE A 34 20.44 -27.70 -4.77
CA PHE A 34 21.49 -27.95 -3.78
C PHE A 34 21.31 -29.30 -3.09
N GLU A 35 20.07 -29.63 -2.67
CA GLU A 35 19.78 -30.94 -2.05
C GLU A 35 20.09 -32.07 -3.02
N GLN A 36 19.73 -31.94 -4.30
CA GLN A 36 20.03 -32.90 -5.35
C GLN A 36 21.53 -33.06 -5.61
N ALA A 37 22.25 -31.92 -5.74
CA ALA A 37 23.70 -31.95 -5.92
C ALA A 37 24.44 -32.57 -4.72
N ASN A 38 23.94 -32.37 -3.49
CA ASN A 38 24.52 -33.01 -2.31
C ASN A 38 24.27 -34.52 -2.30
N GLN A 39 23.10 -34.97 -2.72
CA GLN A 39 22.77 -36.37 -2.83
C GLN A 39 23.63 -37.05 -3.89
N ASP A 40 23.81 -36.40 -5.04
CA ASP A 40 24.66 -36.91 -6.12
C ASP A 40 26.11 -37.01 -5.67
N ARG A 41 26.64 -36.02 -4.92
CA ARG A 41 27.99 -36.08 -4.34
C ARG A 41 28.13 -37.23 -3.34
N ALA A 42 27.17 -37.38 -2.42
CA ALA A 42 27.20 -38.48 -1.45
C ALA A 42 27.16 -39.84 -2.14
N ASN A 43 26.32 -40.00 -3.15
CA ASN A 43 26.25 -41.23 -3.96
C ASN A 43 27.53 -41.50 -4.73
N ALA A 44 28.17 -40.47 -5.30
CA ALA A 44 29.45 -40.61 -6.01
C ALA A 44 30.56 -41.06 -5.06
N VAL A 45 30.67 -40.45 -3.86
CA VAL A 45 31.66 -40.88 -2.85
C VAL A 45 31.37 -42.30 -2.36
N ALA A 46 30.10 -42.65 -2.14
CA ALA A 46 29.72 -44.02 -1.77
C ALA A 46 30.05 -45.05 -2.86
N ALA A 47 29.82 -44.69 -4.12
CA ALA A 47 30.19 -45.53 -5.25
C ALA A 47 31.72 -45.73 -5.36
N GLN A 48 32.47 -44.64 -5.16
CA GLN A 48 33.92 -44.68 -5.15
C GLN A 48 34.44 -45.53 -3.98
N PHE A 49 33.88 -45.36 -2.77
CA PHE A 49 34.21 -46.22 -1.63
C PHE A 49 33.98 -47.70 -1.95
N ARG A 50 32.81 -48.04 -2.50
CA ARG A 50 32.49 -49.42 -2.88
C ARG A 50 33.48 -49.96 -3.94
N SER A 51 33.85 -49.15 -4.93
CA SER A 51 34.80 -49.52 -5.97
C SER A 51 36.19 -49.75 -5.40
N GLU A 52 36.69 -48.85 -4.53
CA GLU A 52 38.00 -48.99 -3.89
C GLU A 52 38.01 -50.16 -2.92
N PHE A 53 36.93 -50.33 -2.15
CA PHE A 53 36.74 -51.49 -1.28
C PHE A 53 36.80 -52.80 -2.06
N GLN A 54 36.11 -52.87 -3.20
CA GLN A 54 36.11 -54.05 -4.07
C GLN A 54 37.50 -54.31 -4.69
N ARG A 55 38.18 -53.23 -5.14
CA ARG A 55 39.54 -53.31 -5.72
C ARG A 55 40.52 -53.85 -4.69
N ARG A 56 40.56 -53.31 -3.48
CA ARG A 56 41.41 -53.81 -2.39
C ARG A 56 41.04 -55.22 -1.96
N GLY A 57 39.75 -55.50 -1.90
CA GLY A 57 39.30 -56.87 -1.64
C GLY A 57 39.83 -57.91 -2.63
N GLN A 58 39.82 -57.52 -3.91
CA GLN A 58 40.43 -58.41 -4.95
C GLN A 58 41.94 -58.52 -4.78
N ASP A 59 42.62 -57.45 -4.37
CA ASP A 59 44.05 -57.48 -4.12
C ASP A 59 44.41 -58.38 -2.92
N VAL A 60 43.71 -58.16 -1.79
CA VAL A 60 43.84 -59.04 -0.61
C VAL A 60 43.56 -60.49 -0.97
N ALA A 61 42.49 -60.76 -1.76
CA ALA A 61 42.19 -62.13 -2.19
C ALA A 61 43.29 -62.74 -3.03
N ARG A 62 43.90 -61.97 -3.96
CA ARG A 62 45.08 -62.48 -4.77
C ARG A 62 46.31 -62.72 -3.91
N LYS A 63 46.63 -61.81 -2.94
CA LYS A 63 47.74 -62.00 -2.02
C LYS A 63 47.55 -63.24 -1.16
N VAL A 64 46.37 -63.47 -0.61
CA VAL A 64 46.03 -64.65 0.19
C VAL A 64 46.07 -65.92 -0.67
N GLU A 65 45.62 -65.85 -1.93
CA GLU A 65 45.75 -66.98 -2.87
C GLU A 65 47.21 -67.33 -3.19
N SER A 66 48.04 -66.28 -3.42
CA SER A 66 49.48 -66.46 -3.62
C SER A 66 50.16 -67.12 -2.41
N ILE A 67 49.79 -66.66 -1.19
CA ILE A 67 50.26 -67.23 0.07
C ILE A 67 49.81 -68.69 0.17
N ALA A 68 48.56 -69.01 -0.09
CA ALA A 68 48.01 -70.37 -0.02
C ALA A 68 48.68 -71.33 -1.00
N ALA A 69 49.13 -70.80 -2.15
CA ALA A 69 49.87 -71.56 -3.15
C ALA A 69 51.41 -71.68 -2.89
N SER A 70 51.94 -70.95 -1.90
CA SER A 70 53.38 -70.91 -1.60
C SER A 70 53.92 -72.19 -0.98
N ASP A 71 55.19 -72.45 -1.24
CA ASP A 71 55.87 -73.65 -0.72
C ASP A 71 55.85 -73.76 0.82
N PRO A 72 56.02 -72.64 1.61
CA PRO A 72 55.92 -72.71 3.07
C PRO A 72 54.56 -73.22 3.52
N VAL A 73 53.47 -72.69 2.96
CA VAL A 73 52.10 -73.06 3.35
C VAL A 73 51.74 -74.46 2.92
N GLN A 74 52.20 -74.88 1.74
CA GLN A 74 52.06 -76.28 1.25
C GLN A 74 52.79 -77.26 2.16
N ARG A 75 54.00 -76.90 2.64
CA ARG A 75 54.75 -77.73 3.61
C ARG A 75 54.02 -77.88 4.94
N VAL A 76 53.47 -76.72 5.49
CA VAL A 76 52.65 -76.75 6.71
C VAL A 76 51.47 -77.71 6.51
N ALA A 77 50.74 -77.61 5.40
CA ALA A 77 49.59 -78.45 5.09
C ALA A 77 49.94 -79.93 5.00
N LEU A 78 51.09 -80.28 4.35
CA LEU A 78 51.60 -81.67 4.26
C LEU A 78 51.96 -82.20 5.65
N GLU A 79 52.66 -81.47 6.46
CA GLU A 79 53.06 -81.87 7.79
C GLU A 79 51.87 -82.08 8.74
N ILE A 80 50.82 -81.24 8.68
CA ILE A 80 49.55 -81.43 9.42
C ILE A 80 48.91 -82.76 9.01
N ASN A 81 48.84 -83.09 7.73
CA ASN A 81 48.25 -84.30 7.25
C ASN A 81 49.13 -85.55 7.63
N ARG A 82 50.43 -85.41 7.58
CA ARG A 82 51.37 -86.50 8.01
C ARG A 82 51.18 -86.77 9.51
N ARG A 83 51.10 -85.74 10.36
CA ARG A 83 50.91 -85.92 11.81
C ARG A 83 49.52 -86.49 12.14
N ALA A 84 48.46 -86.04 11.41
CA ALA A 84 47.13 -86.62 11.58
C ALA A 84 47.06 -88.12 11.29
N SER A 85 47.82 -88.60 10.36
CA SER A 85 47.91 -90.05 10.00
C SER A 85 48.76 -90.86 11.00
N THR A 86 49.66 -90.23 11.80
CA THR A 86 50.58 -90.89 12.71
C THR A 86 50.17 -90.83 14.19
N VAL A 87 49.24 -90.00 14.60
CA VAL A 87 48.82 -89.83 15.98
C VAL A 87 47.59 -90.68 16.30
N SER A 88 47.82 -91.96 16.74
CA SER A 88 46.85 -92.79 17.47
C SER A 88 46.87 -92.50 18.99
N SER A 89 47.54 -91.46 19.48
CA SER A 89 47.69 -91.15 20.91
C SER A 89 47.72 -89.65 21.12
N GLY A 90 46.74 -89.14 21.79
CA GLY A 90 46.31 -87.81 22.24
C GLY A 90 47.33 -86.73 22.68
N GLY A 91 48.37 -86.50 21.91
CA GLY A 91 49.26 -85.32 22.09
C GLY A 91 48.88 -84.15 21.22
N THR A 92 48.75 -82.93 21.78
CA THR A 92 48.68 -81.69 21.01
C THR A 92 49.94 -81.55 20.16
N PRO A 93 49.85 -81.28 18.88
CA PRO A 93 51.02 -81.04 18.04
C PRO A 93 51.86 -79.93 18.61
N ASP A 94 53.17 -80.15 18.76
CA ASP A 94 54.14 -79.10 19.00
C ASP A 94 54.24 -78.26 17.71
N ALA A 95 53.42 -77.21 17.60
CA ALA A 95 53.35 -76.38 16.44
C ALA A 95 54.24 -75.11 16.57
N SER A 96 55.20 -75.17 17.52
CA SER A 96 56.19 -74.09 17.73
C SER A 96 57.03 -73.83 16.47
N ASP A 97 57.16 -74.82 15.61
CA ASP A 97 57.87 -74.70 14.33
C ASP A 97 57.23 -73.72 13.34
N TYR A 98 55.93 -73.45 13.47
CA TYR A 98 55.17 -72.61 12.51
C TYR A 98 54.84 -71.25 13.04
N LEU A 99 55.20 -70.92 14.30
CA LEU A 99 54.84 -69.63 14.99
C LEU A 99 55.19 -68.37 14.18
N ASN A 100 56.27 -68.36 13.42
CA ASN A 100 56.72 -67.21 12.66
C ASN A 100 56.32 -67.21 11.18
N GLU A 101 55.76 -68.32 10.67
CA GLU A 101 55.47 -68.48 9.23
C GLU A 101 54.43 -67.43 8.76
N ALA A 102 53.34 -67.30 9.48
CA ALA A 102 52.32 -66.27 9.13
C ALA A 102 52.90 -64.84 9.12
N ARG A 103 53.76 -64.51 10.07
CA ARG A 103 54.37 -63.15 10.14
C ARG A 103 55.33 -62.94 8.97
N THR A 104 56.14 -63.92 8.59
CA THR A 104 57.06 -63.81 7.47
C THR A 104 56.29 -63.60 6.15
N LEU A 105 55.27 -64.41 5.94
CA LEU A 105 54.43 -64.36 4.75
C LEU A 105 53.60 -63.08 4.65
N ALA A 106 53.05 -62.63 5.76
CA ALA A 106 52.28 -61.37 5.83
C ALA A 106 53.19 -60.17 5.48
N THR A 107 54.44 -60.16 6.02
CA THR A 107 55.40 -59.09 5.73
C THR A 107 55.81 -59.07 4.25
N GLN A 108 56.05 -60.24 3.65
CA GLN A 108 56.41 -60.42 2.23
C GLN A 108 55.30 -59.92 1.28
N GLN A 109 54.04 -60.14 1.64
CA GLN A 109 52.89 -59.79 0.81
C GLN A 109 52.22 -58.45 1.27
N GLN A 110 52.81 -57.75 2.25
CA GLN A 110 52.28 -56.51 2.78
C GLN A 110 50.82 -56.65 3.23
N LEU A 111 50.54 -57.70 4.02
CA LEU A 111 49.28 -57.89 4.71
C LEU A 111 49.42 -57.51 6.18
N ASP A 112 48.38 -56.85 6.76
CA ASP A 112 48.37 -56.56 8.19
C ASP A 112 47.97 -57.78 9.02
N PHE A 113 47.17 -58.64 8.46
CA PHE A 113 46.65 -59.86 9.09
C PHE A 113 46.94 -61.07 8.28
N LEU A 114 47.40 -62.14 8.94
CA LEU A 114 47.49 -63.45 8.35
C LEU A 114 47.43 -64.50 9.44
N GLU A 115 46.53 -65.45 9.28
CA GLU A 115 46.41 -66.61 10.15
C GLU A 115 46.39 -67.91 9.33
N LEU A 116 47.13 -68.92 9.83
CA LEU A 116 47.07 -70.29 9.39
C LEU A 116 46.28 -71.05 10.44
N VAL A 117 45.19 -71.68 10.02
CA VAL A 117 44.25 -72.32 10.94
C VAL A 117 43.97 -73.75 10.48
N ASP A 118 43.97 -74.70 11.40
CA ASP A 118 43.73 -76.13 11.07
C ASP A 118 42.21 -76.38 10.83
N ASN A 119 41.94 -77.68 10.47
CA ASN A 119 40.57 -78.13 10.19
C ASN A 119 39.64 -78.13 11.41
N ARG A 120 40.16 -77.93 12.64
CA ARG A 120 39.42 -77.83 13.89
C ARG A 120 39.19 -76.37 14.29
N GLY A 121 39.69 -75.42 13.49
CA GLY A 121 39.64 -73.98 13.81
C GLY A 121 40.74 -73.52 14.77
N ILE A 122 41.79 -74.34 15.01
CA ILE A 122 42.91 -73.99 15.87
C ILE A 122 43.95 -73.18 15.13
N ILE A 123 44.35 -72.01 15.63
CA ILE A 123 45.36 -71.13 15.07
C ILE A 123 46.74 -71.76 15.25
N LEU A 124 47.40 -72.02 14.15
CA LEU A 124 48.76 -72.57 14.10
C LEU A 124 49.83 -71.52 14.02
N SER A 125 49.51 -70.39 13.39
CA SER A 125 50.38 -69.22 13.30
C SER A 125 49.53 -67.98 13.03
N SER A 126 49.83 -66.85 13.73
CA SER A 126 49.20 -65.57 13.51
C SER A 126 50.27 -64.50 13.37
N ALA A 127 50.17 -63.70 12.31
CA ALA A 127 51.09 -62.59 12.03
C ALA A 127 50.86 -61.39 12.98
N GLN A 128 49.62 -61.05 13.26
CA GLN A 128 49.19 -59.89 14.05
C GLN A 128 49.31 -60.15 15.55
N TRP A 129 49.16 -61.40 16.00
CA TRP A 129 49.20 -61.74 17.42
C TRP A 129 49.74 -63.20 17.63
N GLN A 130 51.05 -63.33 17.74
CA GLN A 130 51.69 -64.64 17.87
C GLN A 130 51.21 -65.43 19.09
N ALA A 131 50.83 -64.79 20.17
CA ALA A 131 50.32 -65.44 21.35
C ALA A 131 48.92 -66.09 21.19
N LYS A 132 48.24 -65.90 20.06
CA LYS A 132 46.99 -66.61 19.70
C LYS A 132 47.23 -68.06 19.27
N PHE A 133 48.47 -68.53 19.20
CA PHE A 133 48.77 -69.90 18.93
C PHE A 133 48.03 -70.89 19.82
N GLY A 134 47.39 -71.88 19.25
CA GLY A 134 46.59 -72.84 19.97
C GLY A 134 45.18 -72.42 20.38
N TYR A 135 44.83 -71.14 20.16
CA TYR A 135 43.47 -70.62 20.36
C TYR A 135 42.55 -70.99 19.19
N HIS A 136 41.26 -70.98 19.47
CA HIS A 136 40.27 -71.29 18.44
C HIS A 136 39.88 -70.01 17.67
N GLU A 137 40.01 -70.12 16.32
CA GLU A 137 39.54 -69.00 15.45
C GLU A 137 38.04 -69.15 15.18
N PHE A 138 37.26 -68.26 15.69
CA PHE A 138 35.79 -68.22 15.54
C PHE A 138 35.34 -67.61 14.22
N GLY A 139 36.23 -67.03 13.43
CA GLY A 139 35.94 -66.29 12.19
C GLY A 139 36.07 -67.16 10.90
N ILE A 140 35.97 -68.50 10.98
CA ILE A 140 36.01 -69.36 9.80
C ILE A 140 34.62 -69.42 9.16
N PRO A 141 34.43 -68.93 7.91
CA PRO A 141 33.12 -68.94 7.28
C PRO A 141 32.71 -70.39 6.96
N THR A 142 31.47 -70.73 7.25
CA THR A 142 30.84 -72.01 6.93
C THR A 142 30.67 -72.24 5.43
N SER A 143 30.68 -71.18 4.64
CA SER A 143 30.73 -71.15 3.19
C SER A 143 31.83 -70.18 2.74
N ILE A 144 32.65 -70.61 1.75
CA ILE A 144 33.74 -69.77 1.22
C ILE A 144 33.12 -68.52 0.58
N PRO A 145 33.40 -67.33 1.08
CA PRO A 145 32.95 -66.11 0.41
C PRO A 145 33.62 -66.00 -0.96
N ALA A 146 32.88 -65.65 -1.97
CA ALA A 146 33.41 -65.52 -3.35
C ALA A 146 34.45 -64.39 -3.48
N GLY A 147 34.55 -63.52 -2.50
CA GLY A 147 35.46 -62.36 -2.47
C GLY A 147 35.92 -62.02 -1.06
N ALA A 148 36.52 -60.85 -0.92
CA ALA A 148 36.89 -60.31 0.39
C ALA A 148 35.67 -59.87 1.14
N PHE A 149 35.76 -59.94 2.46
CA PHE A 149 34.68 -59.56 3.40
C PHE A 149 35.21 -58.78 4.58
N LEU A 150 34.37 -58.00 5.20
CA LEU A 150 34.67 -57.29 6.45
C LEU A 150 34.64 -58.28 7.62
N LYS A 151 35.66 -58.18 8.49
CA LYS A 151 35.74 -58.92 9.75
C LYS A 151 36.28 -58.04 10.86
N ARG A 152 35.73 -58.20 12.04
CA ARG A 152 36.30 -57.67 13.28
C ARG A 152 37.40 -58.60 13.74
N GLU A 153 38.61 -58.07 13.93
CA GLU A 153 39.76 -58.80 14.42
C GLU A 153 40.16 -58.29 15.80
N GLU A 154 40.41 -59.25 16.73
CA GLU A 154 40.86 -58.95 18.08
C GLU A 154 42.37 -58.85 18.11
N LEU A 155 42.90 -57.68 18.47
CA LEU A 155 44.32 -57.42 18.65
C LEU A 155 44.65 -57.13 20.11
N PRO A 156 45.96 -57.21 20.54
CA PRO A 156 46.36 -56.84 21.89
C PRO A 156 45.98 -55.44 22.30
N ASP A 157 45.98 -54.53 21.36
CA ASP A 157 45.66 -53.10 21.56
C ASP A 157 44.14 -52.80 21.46
N GLY A 158 43.32 -53.81 21.23
CA GLY A 158 41.88 -53.71 21.07
C GLY A 158 41.39 -54.19 19.70
N PRO A 159 40.06 -54.33 19.57
CA PRO A 159 39.47 -54.79 18.31
C PRO A 159 39.67 -53.78 17.18
N THR A 160 39.81 -54.29 15.96
CA THR A 160 39.93 -53.48 14.75
C THR A 160 39.11 -54.07 13.62
N LEU A 161 38.77 -53.25 12.63
CA LEU A 161 38.05 -53.68 11.43
C LEU A 161 39.05 -53.90 10.29
N GLY A 162 38.93 -55.06 9.63
CA GLY A 162 39.75 -55.39 8.48
C GLY A 162 38.97 -55.95 7.31
N LEU A 163 39.59 -55.87 6.15
CA LEU A 163 39.12 -56.47 4.91
C LEU A 163 39.87 -57.76 4.70
N PHE A 164 39.20 -58.90 4.82
CA PHE A 164 39.78 -60.22 4.82
C PHE A 164 39.41 -61.00 3.59
N ALA A 165 40.32 -61.93 3.20
CA ALA A 165 40.03 -62.99 2.25
C ALA A 165 40.36 -64.32 2.89
N PHE A 166 39.73 -65.34 2.41
CA PHE A 166 39.82 -66.71 2.93
C PHE A 166 40.13 -67.66 1.79
N ARG A 167 41.10 -68.60 2.02
CA ARG A 167 41.43 -69.69 1.10
C ARG A 167 41.60 -71.00 1.84
N ILE A 168 41.27 -72.09 1.17
CA ILE A 168 41.46 -73.48 1.66
C ILE A 168 42.56 -74.11 0.90
N VAL A 169 43.58 -74.57 1.62
CA VAL A 169 44.64 -75.38 1.08
C VAL A 169 44.35 -76.89 1.37
N ARG A 170 44.16 -77.63 0.32
CA ARG A 170 43.86 -79.09 0.41
C ARG A 170 45.05 -79.91 -0.07
N VAL A 171 45.78 -80.39 0.91
CA VAL A 171 46.89 -81.33 0.67
C VAL A 171 46.64 -82.54 1.52
N GLY A 172 45.93 -83.58 0.97
CA GLY A 172 45.45 -84.74 1.72
C GLY A 172 44.02 -84.52 2.29
N GLU A 173 43.71 -85.25 3.38
CA GLU A 173 42.36 -85.28 3.94
C GLU A 173 42.02 -84.06 4.88
N GLN A 174 43.06 -83.43 5.42
CA GLN A 174 42.89 -82.34 6.40
C GLN A 174 43.16 -81.01 5.70
N PRO A 175 42.14 -80.13 5.57
CA PRO A 175 42.32 -78.82 4.99
C PRO A 175 43.03 -77.84 5.97
N LEU A 176 43.87 -76.99 5.42
CA LEU A 176 44.45 -75.84 6.09
C LEU A 176 43.75 -74.59 5.59
N PHE A 177 43.35 -73.76 6.51
CA PHE A 177 42.71 -72.48 6.23
C PHE A 177 43.73 -71.34 6.29
N VAL A 178 43.74 -70.50 5.26
CA VAL A 178 44.59 -69.33 5.15
C VAL A 178 43.62 -68.11 5.19
N ILE A 179 43.72 -67.34 6.24
CA ILE A 179 42.91 -66.15 6.44
C ILE A 179 43.86 -64.96 6.44
N GLY A 180 43.74 -64.06 5.47
CA GLY A 180 44.60 -62.90 5.39
C GLY A 180 43.80 -61.64 5.14
N GLY A 181 44.30 -60.46 5.58
CA GLY A 181 43.61 -59.24 5.43
C GLY A 181 44.46 -58.00 5.57
N GLU A 182 43.87 -56.88 5.19
CA GLU A 182 44.40 -55.54 5.39
C GLU A 182 43.49 -54.75 6.37
N LYS A 183 44.11 -53.84 7.17
CA LYS A 183 43.38 -53.01 8.13
C LYS A 183 42.57 -51.95 7.42
N LEU A 184 41.34 -51.77 7.85
CA LEU A 184 40.47 -50.70 7.37
C LEU A 184 40.65 -49.48 8.29
N ASP A 185 41.65 -48.69 8.00
CA ASP A 185 42.11 -47.58 8.82
C ASP A 185 42.07 -46.22 8.07
N GLN A 186 42.72 -45.21 8.62
CA GLN A 186 42.89 -43.90 8.01
C GLN A 186 43.61 -43.94 6.66
N GLY A 187 44.57 -44.90 6.48
CA GLY A 187 45.26 -45.10 5.22
C GLY A 187 44.33 -45.52 4.09
N PHE A 188 43.27 -46.28 4.41
CA PHE A 188 42.26 -46.62 3.44
C PHE A 188 41.44 -45.35 3.03
N LEU A 189 41.03 -44.52 4.00
CA LEU A 189 40.26 -43.29 3.70
C LEU A 189 41.09 -42.32 2.83
N SER A 190 42.40 -42.27 3.01
CA SER A 190 43.29 -41.36 2.25
C SER A 190 43.39 -41.70 0.76
N THR A 191 42.96 -42.89 0.34
CA THR A 191 42.92 -43.27 -1.08
C THR A 191 41.67 -42.85 -1.82
N LEU A 192 40.69 -42.33 -1.09
CA LEU A 192 39.46 -41.79 -1.68
C LEU A 192 39.71 -40.39 -2.22
N ASP A 193 39.29 -40.12 -3.45
CA ASP A 193 39.27 -38.77 -4.02
C ASP A 193 38.01 -38.03 -3.54
N ILE A 194 38.18 -37.22 -2.50
CA ILE A 194 37.09 -36.55 -1.82
C ILE A 194 36.87 -35.16 -2.43
N PRO A 195 35.67 -34.87 -3.00
CA PRO A 195 35.38 -33.56 -3.58
C PRO A 195 35.49 -32.44 -2.55
N PRO A 196 35.89 -31.21 -2.96
CA PRO A 196 35.97 -30.08 -2.07
C PRO A 196 34.64 -29.81 -1.35
N GLY A 197 34.70 -29.51 -0.04
CA GLY A 197 33.51 -29.27 0.78
C GLY A 197 32.76 -30.53 1.23
N THR A 198 33.33 -31.72 0.94
CA THR A 198 32.84 -33.02 1.43
C THR A 198 33.80 -33.52 2.50
N ARG A 199 33.29 -34.16 3.54
CA ARG A 199 34.08 -34.85 4.57
C ARG A 199 33.61 -36.28 4.65
N VAL A 200 34.58 -37.20 4.80
CA VAL A 200 34.31 -38.63 4.90
C VAL A 200 34.85 -39.15 6.22
N LEU A 201 34.00 -39.82 6.98
CA LEU A 201 34.32 -40.44 8.25
C LEU A 201 33.95 -41.91 8.20
N LEU A 202 34.72 -42.74 8.89
CA LEU A 202 34.42 -44.17 9.04
C LEU A 202 34.24 -44.46 10.52
N TYR A 203 33.04 -44.84 10.90
CA TYR A 203 32.80 -45.38 12.24
C TYR A 203 32.97 -46.90 12.20
N GLN A 204 33.90 -47.38 13.02
CA GLN A 204 34.07 -48.83 13.22
C GLN A 204 33.16 -49.27 14.37
N ASN A 205 32.22 -50.15 14.08
CA ASN A 205 31.25 -50.65 15.05
C ASN A 205 31.84 -51.79 15.87
N LEU A 206 32.91 -51.47 16.63
CA LEU A 206 33.67 -52.43 17.39
C LEU A 206 33.10 -52.69 18.80
N ASP A 207 32.41 -51.73 19.35
CA ASP A 207 31.85 -51.79 20.70
C ASP A 207 30.31 -51.81 20.66
N PRO A 208 29.66 -52.47 21.63
CA PRO A 208 28.19 -52.46 21.72
C PRO A 208 27.60 -51.05 21.96
N LYS A 209 28.39 -50.14 22.56
CA LYS A 209 28.03 -48.75 22.82
C LYS A 209 28.85 -47.83 21.91
N TRP A 210 28.33 -46.61 21.70
CA TRP A 210 29.05 -45.56 21.01
C TRP A 210 30.42 -45.32 21.65
N ASN A 211 31.44 -45.32 20.80
CA ASN A 211 32.82 -45.02 21.23
C ASN A 211 33.41 -43.98 20.25
N PRO A 212 33.65 -42.72 20.69
CA PRO A 212 34.19 -41.68 19.81
C PRO A 212 35.59 -42.02 19.23
N LYS A 213 36.36 -42.87 19.89
CA LYS A 213 37.67 -43.32 19.40
C LYS A 213 37.59 -44.25 18.16
N SER A 214 36.46 -44.89 17.96
CA SER A 214 36.19 -45.76 16.80
C SER A 214 35.73 -44.96 15.57
N LEU A 215 35.66 -43.62 15.66
CA LEU A 215 35.37 -42.73 14.52
C LEU A 215 36.69 -42.26 13.89
N LEU A 216 36.96 -42.70 12.69
CA LEU A 216 38.15 -42.36 11.91
C LEU A 216 37.83 -41.17 10.97
N ASP A 217 38.70 -40.17 10.98
CA ASP A 217 38.72 -39.03 10.07
C ASP A 217 40.11 -38.99 9.39
N LEU A 218 40.17 -38.46 8.18
CA LEU A 218 41.44 -38.22 7.47
C LEU A 218 42.43 -37.35 8.25
N ASN A 219 41.92 -36.40 9.04
CA ASN A 219 42.71 -35.40 9.77
C ASN A 219 42.96 -35.78 11.23
N GLY A 220 42.69 -37.03 11.64
CA GLY A 220 42.84 -37.47 13.02
C GLY A 220 41.52 -37.62 13.78
N PRO A 221 41.50 -37.64 15.11
CA PRO A 221 40.27 -37.81 15.87
C PRO A 221 39.25 -36.70 15.59
N ALA A 222 38.04 -37.07 15.23
CA ALA A 222 37.00 -36.13 14.87
C ALA A 222 36.58 -35.30 16.08
N ALA A 223 36.84 -34.00 16.05
CA ALA A 223 36.35 -33.07 17.07
C ALA A 223 34.81 -33.07 17.08
N GLY A 224 34.21 -33.21 18.27
CA GLY A 224 32.76 -33.24 18.39
C GLY A 224 32.09 -34.55 17.95
N ALA A 225 32.85 -35.64 17.94
CA ALA A 225 32.36 -36.97 17.55
C ALA A 225 31.02 -37.36 18.20
N ASP A 226 30.79 -36.98 19.45
CA ASP A 226 29.54 -37.30 20.17
C ASP A 226 28.27 -36.72 19.51
N ARG A 227 28.40 -35.67 18.69
CA ARG A 227 27.25 -35.12 17.95
C ARG A 227 26.80 -36.01 16.81
N ILE A 228 27.68 -36.94 16.37
CA ILE A 228 27.38 -37.93 15.30
C ILE A 228 26.69 -39.16 15.91
N ALA A 229 26.86 -39.42 17.21
CA ALA A 229 26.34 -40.63 17.87
C ALA A 229 24.84 -40.91 17.56
N PRO A 230 23.90 -39.93 17.61
CA PRO A 230 22.49 -40.18 17.34
C PRO A 230 22.23 -40.70 15.91
N LEU A 231 23.07 -40.28 14.94
CA LEU A 231 22.93 -40.70 13.55
C LEU A 231 23.43 -42.15 13.37
N VAL A 232 24.55 -42.50 13.99
CA VAL A 232 25.08 -43.85 13.97
C VAL A 232 24.13 -44.83 14.69
N GLU A 233 23.55 -44.43 15.84
CA GLU A 233 22.58 -45.26 16.55
C GLU A 233 21.30 -45.49 15.72
N LYS A 234 20.86 -44.53 14.91
CA LYS A 234 19.76 -44.76 13.96
C LYS A 234 20.11 -45.81 12.89
N VAL A 235 21.34 -45.77 12.37
CA VAL A 235 21.79 -46.79 11.42
C VAL A 235 21.88 -48.16 12.10
N ARG A 236 22.40 -48.26 13.34
CA ARG A 236 22.42 -49.48 14.12
C ARG A 236 21.05 -50.11 14.33
N ALA A 237 20.03 -49.24 14.59
CA ALA A 237 18.69 -49.74 14.86
C ALA A 237 17.96 -50.24 13.60
N ASN A 238 18.26 -49.68 12.43
CA ASN A 238 17.47 -49.89 11.22
C ASN A 238 18.22 -50.65 10.10
N ASP A 239 19.54 -50.80 10.21
CA ASP A 239 20.42 -51.36 9.17
C ASP A 239 20.20 -50.76 7.77
N ARG A 240 19.81 -49.45 7.71
CA ARG A 240 19.52 -48.75 6.49
C ARG A 240 20.27 -47.42 6.41
N GLU A 241 20.53 -46.98 5.19
CA GLU A 241 21.06 -45.67 4.91
C GLU A 241 20.16 -44.59 5.54
N THR A 242 20.78 -43.65 6.24
CA THR A 242 20.07 -42.61 6.99
C THR A 242 20.76 -41.27 6.77
N GLN A 243 19.95 -40.21 6.68
CA GLN A 243 20.44 -38.82 6.63
C GLN A 243 20.19 -38.10 7.94
N GLY A 244 21.08 -37.15 8.27
CA GLY A 244 20.94 -36.29 9.41
C GLY A 244 21.71 -34.99 9.24
N VAL A 245 21.21 -33.91 9.86
CA VAL A 245 21.91 -32.62 9.92
C VAL A 245 22.58 -32.51 11.29
N ILE A 246 23.89 -32.27 11.28
CA ILE A 246 24.68 -32.09 12.50
C ILE A 246 25.17 -30.66 12.57
N TYR A 247 24.89 -29.99 13.69
CA TYR A 247 25.31 -28.64 13.99
C TYR A 247 26.59 -28.69 14.86
N TRP A 248 27.70 -28.16 14.34
CA TRP A 248 28.95 -28.14 15.06
C TRP A 248 29.04 -27.02 16.08
N THR A 249 28.37 -25.90 15.78
CA THR A 249 28.26 -24.73 16.65
C THR A 249 26.79 -24.29 16.73
N ASP A 250 26.50 -23.24 17.48
CA ASP A 250 25.16 -22.61 17.50
C ASP A 250 24.87 -21.83 16.19
N ASP A 251 25.90 -21.55 15.37
CA ASP A 251 25.68 -20.96 14.05
C ASP A 251 25.15 -22.02 13.08
N SER A 252 23.99 -21.78 12.51
CA SER A 252 23.37 -22.62 11.51
C SER A 252 24.21 -22.80 10.23
N ALA A 253 25.19 -21.90 10.01
CA ALA A 253 26.11 -21.98 8.90
C ALA A 253 27.16 -23.09 9.08
N ASP A 254 27.47 -23.48 10.31
CA ASP A 254 28.41 -24.56 10.64
C ASP A 254 27.71 -25.92 10.71
N ALA A 255 26.60 -26.08 10.03
CA ALA A 255 25.91 -27.36 9.93
C ALA A 255 26.38 -28.14 8.71
N GLU A 256 26.47 -29.47 8.88
CA GLU A 256 26.76 -30.43 7.82
C GLU A 256 25.62 -31.43 7.67
N VAL A 257 25.31 -31.78 6.43
CA VAL A 257 24.36 -32.87 6.12
C VAL A 257 25.17 -34.15 5.97
N PHE A 258 24.91 -35.11 6.83
CA PHE A 258 25.54 -36.42 6.81
C PHE A 258 24.64 -37.46 6.15
N HIS A 259 25.24 -38.26 5.25
CA HIS A 259 24.70 -39.50 4.73
C HIS A 259 25.45 -40.63 5.42
N ALA A 260 24.75 -41.43 6.19
CA ALA A 260 25.31 -42.58 6.91
C ALA A 260 24.94 -43.86 6.24
N ILE A 261 25.94 -44.56 5.73
CA ILE A 261 25.82 -45.78 4.93
C ILE A 261 26.31 -46.98 5.73
N PRO A 262 25.47 -48.00 5.98
CA PRO A 262 25.87 -49.19 6.73
C PRO A 262 26.91 -50.01 5.97
N LEU A 263 27.94 -50.47 6.68
CA LEU A 263 28.92 -51.41 6.20
C LEU A 263 28.71 -52.74 6.92
N THR A 264 28.26 -53.73 6.18
CA THR A 264 27.91 -55.05 6.73
C THR A 264 28.92 -56.11 6.34
N GLY A 265 29.09 -57.09 7.20
CA GLY A 265 29.93 -58.25 6.94
C GLY A 265 29.24 -59.54 7.37
N PRO A 266 29.77 -60.69 7.02
CA PRO A 266 29.21 -61.99 7.36
C PRO A 266 29.22 -62.22 8.87
N VAL A 267 28.19 -62.85 9.39
CA VAL A 267 28.15 -63.33 10.78
C VAL A 267 28.88 -64.66 10.87
N PHE A 268 29.90 -64.71 11.70
CA PHE A 268 30.64 -65.97 11.97
C PHE A 268 30.00 -66.63 13.19
N ALA A 269 29.68 -67.95 13.06
CA ALA A 269 29.08 -68.70 14.17
C ALA A 269 30.16 -68.95 15.25
N ILE A 270 29.86 -68.54 16.49
CA ILE A 270 30.80 -68.66 17.63
C ILE A 270 30.83 -70.07 18.19
N ASP A 271 29.87 -70.96 17.90
CA ASP A 271 29.83 -72.32 18.40
C ASP A 271 29.16 -73.26 17.37
N GLY A 272 29.74 -74.44 17.21
CA GLY A 272 29.22 -75.50 16.32
C GLY A 272 27.86 -76.08 16.77
N LEU A 273 27.12 -75.44 17.65
CA LEU A 273 25.83 -75.87 18.22
C LEU A 273 24.65 -74.96 17.91
N SER A 274 24.86 -73.79 17.37
CA SER A 274 23.72 -72.91 17.00
C SER A 274 23.49 -72.94 15.50
N ARG A 275 22.47 -73.66 15.05
CA ARG A 275 21.81 -73.41 13.77
C ARG A 275 21.27 -72.02 13.76
N ALA A 276 22.03 -71.01 13.31
CA ALA A 276 21.49 -69.71 13.05
C ALA A 276 20.36 -69.83 11.99
N PRO A 277 19.23 -69.18 12.19
CA PRO A 277 18.19 -69.19 11.19
C PRO A 277 18.71 -68.54 9.89
N ALA A 278 18.33 -69.11 8.75
CA ALA A 278 18.84 -68.82 7.41
C ALA A 278 18.55 -67.41 6.87
N GLU A 279 18.13 -66.44 7.68
CA GLU A 279 17.63 -65.13 7.19
C GLU A 279 18.37 -63.87 7.67
N SER A 280 19.41 -63.96 8.52
CA SER A 280 20.22 -62.77 8.86
C SER A 280 21.71 -63.09 8.85
N THR A 281 22.26 -63.17 7.68
CA THR A 281 23.66 -63.51 7.44
C THR A 281 24.64 -62.35 7.48
N GLN A 282 24.18 -61.13 7.79
CA GLN A 282 25.03 -59.93 7.80
C GLN A 282 24.93 -59.19 9.15
N GLN A 283 26.07 -58.74 9.64
CA GLN A 283 26.18 -57.90 10.84
C GLN A 283 26.73 -56.52 10.47
N LEU A 284 26.21 -55.48 11.08
CA LEU A 284 26.73 -54.11 10.94
C LEU A 284 28.12 -54.03 11.62
N LEU A 285 29.16 -53.88 10.83
CA LEU A 285 30.55 -53.77 11.29
C LEU A 285 31.09 -52.35 11.25
N GLY A 286 30.48 -51.48 10.47
CA GLY A 286 30.86 -50.07 10.41
C GLY A 286 29.79 -49.18 9.79
N VAL A 287 30.00 -47.89 9.84
CA VAL A 287 29.17 -46.89 9.17
C VAL A 287 30.07 -45.91 8.45
N LEU A 288 29.90 -45.83 7.14
CA LEU A 288 30.53 -44.78 6.32
C LEU A 288 29.66 -43.51 6.41
N LEU A 289 30.27 -42.43 6.81
CA LEU A 289 29.62 -41.13 6.97
C LEU A 289 30.19 -40.16 5.92
N VAL A 290 29.34 -39.68 5.02
CA VAL A 290 29.72 -38.69 4.01
C VAL A 290 28.98 -37.42 4.32
N SER A 291 29.70 -36.33 4.62
CA SER A 291 29.07 -35.03 4.92
C SER A 291 29.32 -33.98 3.86
N THR A 292 28.39 -33.06 3.76
CA THR A 292 28.50 -31.85 2.93
C THR A 292 28.13 -30.64 3.72
N SER A 293 28.92 -29.57 3.59
CA SER A 293 28.71 -28.32 4.31
C SER A 293 27.45 -27.56 3.82
N ARG A 294 26.67 -27.03 4.74
CA ARG A 294 25.51 -26.17 4.45
C ARG A 294 25.87 -24.69 4.26
N ARG A 295 27.12 -24.28 4.51
CA ARG A 295 27.58 -22.89 4.35
C ARG A 295 27.21 -22.29 2.99
N PRO A 296 27.44 -22.96 1.84
CA PRO A 296 27.10 -22.39 0.54
C PRO A 296 25.60 -22.11 0.38
N LEU A 297 24.74 -22.96 0.94
CA LEU A 297 23.28 -22.77 0.91
C LEU A 297 22.87 -21.55 1.73
N ILE A 298 23.44 -21.39 2.93
CA ILE A 298 23.11 -20.29 3.84
C ILE A 298 23.64 -18.94 3.32
N GLU A 299 24.85 -18.93 2.78
CA GLU A 299 25.40 -17.73 2.12
C GLU A 299 24.56 -17.32 0.92
N LEU A 300 24.12 -18.28 0.12
CA LEU A 300 23.21 -18.03 -0.99
C LEU A 300 21.87 -17.48 -0.51
N GLN A 301 21.31 -18.06 0.55
CA GLN A 301 20.08 -17.56 1.16
C GLN A 301 20.23 -16.10 1.64
N ARG A 302 21.34 -15.77 2.31
CA ARG A 302 21.65 -14.40 2.74
C ARG A 302 21.75 -13.45 1.55
N ARG A 303 22.40 -13.88 0.45
CA ARG A 303 22.51 -13.07 -0.78
C ARG A 303 21.13 -12.85 -1.43
N VAL A 304 20.30 -13.88 -1.52
CA VAL A 304 18.94 -13.76 -2.07
C VAL A 304 18.11 -12.78 -1.24
N ILE A 305 18.15 -12.90 0.09
CA ILE A 305 17.42 -11.99 0.97
C ILE A 305 17.93 -10.56 0.85
N SER A 306 19.26 -10.35 0.87
CA SER A 306 19.83 -8.99 0.76
C SER A 306 19.52 -8.33 -0.59
N THR A 307 19.59 -9.10 -1.69
CA THR A 307 19.21 -8.62 -3.03
C THR A 307 17.71 -8.31 -3.12
N ALA A 308 16.88 -9.16 -2.52
CA ALA A 308 15.43 -8.94 -2.46
C ALA A 308 15.08 -7.67 -1.67
N MET A 309 15.75 -7.43 -0.52
CA MET A 309 15.56 -6.21 0.26
C MET A 309 16.00 -4.97 -0.52
N LEU A 310 17.14 -5.03 -1.23
CA LEU A 310 17.65 -3.92 -2.02
C LEU A 310 16.71 -3.60 -3.20
N VAL A 311 16.30 -4.61 -3.96
CA VAL A 311 15.37 -4.46 -5.09
C VAL A 311 14.00 -3.99 -4.61
N GLY A 312 13.50 -4.55 -3.50
CA GLY A 312 12.25 -4.12 -2.88
C GLY A 312 12.29 -2.67 -2.39
N GLY A 313 13.38 -2.29 -1.72
CA GLY A 313 13.60 -0.91 -1.27
C GLY A 313 13.67 0.10 -2.42
N LEU A 314 14.43 -0.24 -3.47
CA LEU A 314 14.52 0.58 -4.68
C LEU A 314 13.16 0.68 -5.39
N GLY A 315 12.43 -0.44 -5.47
CA GLY A 315 11.09 -0.47 -6.05
C GLY A 315 10.10 0.42 -5.29
N ILE A 316 10.12 0.40 -3.96
CA ILE A 316 9.30 1.29 -3.13
C ILE A 316 9.69 2.75 -3.36
N LEU A 317 10.98 3.07 -3.44
CA LEU A 317 11.45 4.43 -3.74
C LEU A 317 10.91 4.91 -5.09
N VAL A 318 11.01 4.09 -6.13
CA VAL A 318 10.46 4.40 -7.47
C VAL A 318 8.94 4.58 -7.40
N ALA A 319 8.22 3.73 -6.67
CA ALA A 319 6.77 3.85 -6.49
C ALA A 319 6.39 5.17 -5.79
N VAL A 320 7.15 5.60 -4.78
CA VAL A 320 6.95 6.89 -4.10
C VAL A 320 7.18 8.05 -5.07
N LEU A 321 8.28 8.04 -5.80
CA LEU A 321 8.60 9.08 -6.79
C LEU A 321 7.55 9.15 -7.91
N ALA A 322 7.16 7.99 -8.44
CA ALA A 322 6.09 7.90 -9.45
C ALA A 322 4.74 8.41 -8.91
N SER A 323 4.39 8.06 -7.67
CA SER A 323 3.16 8.55 -7.02
C SER A 323 3.18 10.06 -6.79
N LEU A 324 4.33 10.63 -6.40
CA LEU A 324 4.51 12.08 -6.25
C LEU A 324 4.38 12.79 -7.61
N TRP A 325 5.04 12.26 -8.64
CA TRP A 325 4.96 12.78 -10.00
C TRP A 325 3.53 12.73 -10.54
N PHE A 326 2.85 11.60 -10.40
CA PHE A 326 1.46 11.44 -10.83
C PHE A 326 0.50 12.37 -10.07
N ALA A 327 0.72 12.52 -8.76
CA ALA A 327 -0.07 13.45 -7.95
C ALA A 327 0.08 14.90 -8.41
N ALA A 328 1.29 15.33 -8.75
CA ALA A 328 1.55 16.67 -9.24
C ALA A 328 0.97 16.89 -10.66
N ARG A 329 1.13 15.91 -11.53
CA ARG A 329 0.80 16.04 -12.96
C ARG A 329 -0.68 15.78 -13.29
N VAL A 330 -1.34 14.90 -12.52
CA VAL A 330 -2.73 14.48 -12.79
C VAL A 330 -3.69 14.88 -11.69
N THR A 331 -3.37 14.52 -10.45
CA THR A 331 -4.34 14.65 -9.36
C THR A 331 -4.61 16.11 -8.99
N ARG A 332 -3.57 16.95 -8.89
CA ARG A 332 -3.72 18.36 -8.52
C ARG A 332 -4.56 19.15 -9.55
N PRO A 333 -4.28 19.10 -10.86
CA PRO A 333 -5.10 19.79 -11.86
C PRO A 333 -6.56 19.35 -11.86
N VAL A 334 -6.84 18.06 -11.70
CA VAL A 334 -8.22 17.54 -11.62
C VAL A 334 -8.96 18.07 -10.38
N VAL A 335 -8.30 18.11 -9.23
CA VAL A 335 -8.89 18.65 -8.00
C VAL A 335 -9.15 20.16 -8.14
N SER A 336 -8.21 20.94 -8.68
CA SER A 336 -8.39 22.39 -8.89
C SER A 336 -9.53 22.68 -9.87
N LEU A 337 -9.68 21.86 -10.91
CA LEU A 337 -10.80 21.97 -11.85
C LEU A 337 -12.15 21.67 -11.18
N ALA A 338 -12.20 20.63 -10.32
CA ALA A 338 -13.39 20.29 -9.55
C ALA A 338 -13.77 21.38 -8.54
N GLU A 339 -12.79 22.03 -7.90
CA GLU A 339 -13.01 23.17 -7.00
C GLU A 339 -13.50 24.40 -7.75
N ALA A 340 -12.88 24.74 -8.88
CA ALA A 340 -13.34 25.83 -9.73
C ALA A 340 -14.78 25.60 -10.23
N ALA A 341 -15.11 24.36 -10.62
CA ALA A 341 -16.48 24.02 -11.03
C ALA A 341 -17.50 24.20 -9.89
N ARG A 342 -17.13 23.86 -8.65
CA ARG A 342 -17.99 24.12 -7.48
C ARG A 342 -18.19 25.62 -7.22
N ARG A 343 -17.14 26.42 -7.36
CA ARG A 343 -17.22 27.89 -7.22
C ARG A 343 -18.13 28.48 -8.27
N VAL A 344 -18.01 28.07 -9.53
CA VAL A 344 -18.90 28.51 -10.61
C VAL A 344 -20.35 28.11 -10.32
N ALA A 345 -20.59 26.88 -9.83
CA ALA A 345 -21.94 26.44 -9.43
C ALA A 345 -22.51 27.23 -8.23
N ALA A 346 -21.64 27.74 -7.36
CA ALA A 346 -22.02 28.64 -6.26
C ALA A 346 -22.21 30.11 -6.69
N GLY A 347 -22.02 30.42 -7.99
CA GLY A 347 -22.27 31.75 -8.54
C GLY A 347 -21.00 32.60 -8.78
N ASP A 348 -19.82 32.10 -8.41
CA ASP A 348 -18.54 32.75 -8.68
C ASP A 348 -18.07 32.45 -10.14
N LEU A 349 -18.57 33.24 -11.07
CA LEU A 349 -18.23 33.13 -12.48
C LEU A 349 -16.82 33.68 -12.82
N ALA A 350 -16.13 34.31 -11.86
CA ALA A 350 -14.75 34.76 -12.04
C ALA A 350 -13.71 33.67 -11.77
N ALA A 351 -14.14 32.50 -11.28
CA ALA A 351 -13.25 31.37 -11.01
C ALA A 351 -12.59 30.88 -12.30
N LYS A 352 -11.24 30.96 -12.37
CA LYS A 352 -10.43 30.46 -13.47
C LYS A 352 -9.51 29.36 -12.99
N VAL A 353 -9.22 28.40 -13.88
CA VAL A 353 -8.24 27.35 -13.66
C VAL A 353 -6.97 27.70 -14.42
N VAL A 354 -5.82 27.61 -13.75
CA VAL A 354 -4.51 27.85 -14.37
C VAL A 354 -4.19 26.69 -15.33
N VAL A 355 -3.87 27.02 -16.59
CA VAL A 355 -3.50 26.02 -17.60
C VAL A 355 -1.99 25.82 -17.53
N GLU A 356 -1.54 24.79 -16.78
CA GLU A 356 -0.12 24.49 -16.57
C GLU A 356 0.38 23.37 -17.50
N SER A 357 -0.52 22.61 -18.12
CA SER A 357 -0.18 21.47 -18.98
C SER A 357 -0.57 21.71 -20.43
N SER A 358 0.16 21.09 -21.35
CA SER A 358 -0.13 21.07 -22.79
C SER A 358 -0.77 19.77 -23.27
N ASP A 359 -1.21 18.93 -22.33
CA ASP A 359 -1.90 17.66 -22.58
C ASP A 359 -3.43 17.82 -22.54
N GLU A 360 -4.15 16.71 -22.52
CA GLU A 360 -5.62 16.67 -22.48
C GLU A 360 -6.20 17.39 -21.24
N LEU A 361 -5.45 17.43 -20.13
CA LEU A 361 -5.85 18.16 -18.93
C LEU A 361 -5.74 19.67 -19.13
N GLY A 362 -4.72 20.13 -19.83
CA GLY A 362 -4.58 21.54 -20.22
C GLY A 362 -5.68 21.97 -21.19
N GLU A 363 -6.05 21.14 -22.15
CA GLU A 363 -7.16 21.40 -23.07
C GLU A 363 -8.50 21.46 -22.33
N LEU A 364 -8.71 20.57 -21.34
CA LEU A 364 -9.89 20.55 -20.49
C LEU A 364 -9.98 21.84 -19.64
N ALA A 365 -8.86 22.29 -19.05
CA ALA A 365 -8.81 23.53 -18.28
C ALA A 365 -9.10 24.76 -19.16
N ALA A 366 -8.54 24.81 -20.36
CA ALA A 366 -8.82 25.88 -21.33
C ALA A 366 -10.28 25.89 -21.78
N SER A 367 -10.87 24.71 -21.99
CA SER A 367 -12.29 24.56 -22.35
C SER A 367 -13.22 24.98 -21.22
N PHE A 368 -12.87 24.65 -19.98
CA PHE A 368 -13.57 25.11 -18.78
C PHE A 368 -13.55 26.64 -18.68
N ASN A 369 -12.38 27.27 -18.85
CA ASN A 369 -12.26 28.73 -18.80
C ASN A 369 -13.09 29.42 -19.90
N ARG A 370 -13.10 28.88 -21.12
CA ARG A 370 -13.96 29.37 -22.22
C ARG A 370 -15.44 29.27 -21.86
N MET A 371 -15.87 28.14 -21.33
CA MET A 371 -17.26 27.93 -20.88
C MET A 371 -17.66 28.97 -19.82
N THR A 372 -16.80 29.28 -18.85
CA THR A 372 -17.10 30.28 -17.84
C THR A 372 -17.18 31.69 -18.41
N GLU A 373 -16.33 32.05 -19.37
CA GLU A 373 -16.40 33.33 -20.12
C GLU A 373 -17.70 33.45 -20.93
N ASP A 374 -18.12 32.38 -21.59
CA ASP A 374 -19.39 32.35 -22.32
C ASP A 374 -20.60 32.51 -21.40
N LEU A 375 -20.56 31.90 -20.19
CA LEU A 375 -21.62 32.07 -19.18
C LEU A 375 -21.73 33.53 -18.70
N VAL A 376 -20.62 34.23 -18.46
CA VAL A 376 -20.60 35.64 -18.10
C VAL A 376 -21.26 36.47 -19.22
N GLN A 377 -20.84 36.27 -20.47
CA GLN A 377 -21.40 36.97 -21.62
C GLN A 377 -22.90 36.72 -21.81
N GLN A 378 -23.35 35.49 -21.62
CA GLN A 378 -24.79 35.16 -21.69
C GLN A 378 -25.59 35.86 -20.60
N ARG A 379 -25.07 35.88 -19.36
CA ARG A 379 -25.71 36.59 -18.25
C ARG A 379 -25.86 38.07 -18.55
N ASP A 380 -24.79 38.71 -19.04
CA ASP A 380 -24.80 40.15 -19.37
C ASP A 380 -25.80 40.44 -20.50
N ARG A 381 -25.84 39.59 -21.54
CA ARG A 381 -26.85 39.75 -22.63
C ARG A 381 -28.27 39.60 -22.10
N THR A 382 -28.53 38.67 -21.18
CA THR A 382 -29.85 38.48 -20.57
C THR A 382 -30.26 39.72 -19.78
N LEU A 383 -29.37 40.24 -18.93
CA LEU A 383 -29.61 41.47 -18.16
C LEU A 383 -29.87 42.68 -19.08
N GLN A 384 -29.11 42.81 -20.18
CA GLN A 384 -29.37 43.86 -21.17
C GLN A 384 -30.73 43.71 -21.85
N ALA A 385 -31.10 42.47 -22.21
CA ALA A 385 -32.41 42.20 -22.85
C ALA A 385 -33.58 42.52 -21.90
N GLU A 386 -33.45 42.16 -20.61
CA GLU A 386 -34.43 42.52 -19.58
C GLU A 386 -34.56 44.03 -19.41
N ARG A 387 -33.43 44.78 -19.36
CA ARG A 387 -33.44 46.25 -19.33
C ARG A 387 -34.16 46.84 -20.54
N VAL A 388 -33.85 46.35 -21.74
CA VAL A 388 -34.53 46.84 -22.97
C VAL A 388 -36.02 46.52 -22.97
N ALA A 389 -36.43 45.37 -22.46
CA ALA A 389 -37.84 44.99 -22.34
C ALA A 389 -38.58 45.95 -21.37
N ALA A 390 -37.99 46.22 -20.20
CA ALA A 390 -38.52 47.18 -19.24
C ALA A 390 -38.64 48.60 -19.85
N TRP A 391 -37.61 49.06 -20.59
CA TRP A 391 -37.63 50.34 -21.30
C TRP A 391 -38.76 50.44 -22.34
N ARG A 392 -39.03 49.39 -23.11
CA ARG A 392 -40.13 49.41 -24.09
C ARG A 392 -41.48 49.56 -23.43
N GLU A 393 -41.72 48.88 -22.33
CA GLU A 393 -42.99 48.97 -21.58
C GLU A 393 -43.15 50.37 -20.98
N LEU A 394 -42.07 50.94 -20.41
CA LEU A 394 -42.07 52.29 -19.88
C LEU A 394 -42.35 53.35 -20.97
N ALA A 395 -41.71 53.26 -22.12
CA ALA A 395 -41.91 54.16 -23.25
C ALA A 395 -43.37 54.10 -23.76
N ARG A 396 -43.95 52.90 -23.82
CA ARG A 396 -45.36 52.73 -24.21
C ARG A 396 -46.32 53.41 -23.24
N ARG A 397 -46.10 53.28 -21.93
CA ARG A 397 -46.92 53.91 -20.89
C ARG A 397 -46.79 55.43 -20.89
N LEU A 398 -45.54 55.94 -21.03
CA LEU A 398 -45.31 57.36 -21.16
C LEU A 398 -46.06 57.97 -22.34
N ALA A 399 -46.03 57.31 -23.50
CA ALA A 399 -46.78 57.78 -24.67
C ALA A 399 -48.30 57.88 -24.38
N HIS A 400 -48.84 56.91 -23.63
CA HIS A 400 -50.22 56.97 -23.20
C HIS A 400 -50.51 58.14 -22.20
N GLU A 401 -49.63 58.32 -21.21
CA GLU A 401 -49.80 59.39 -20.22
C GLU A 401 -49.61 60.78 -20.79
N LEU A 402 -48.76 60.97 -21.80
CA LEU A 402 -48.63 62.23 -22.53
C LEU A 402 -49.84 62.51 -23.46
N LYS A 403 -50.46 61.45 -24.01
CA LYS A 403 -51.64 61.57 -24.86
C LYS A 403 -52.85 62.06 -24.05
N ASN A 404 -52.97 61.75 -22.75
CA ASN A 404 -54.11 62.12 -21.91
C ASN A 404 -54.27 63.61 -21.77
N PRO A 405 -53.25 64.42 -21.36
CA PRO A 405 -53.38 65.87 -21.25
C PRO A 405 -53.39 66.57 -22.62
N LEU A 406 -52.82 65.95 -23.67
CA LEU A 406 -52.85 66.58 -25.02
C LEU A 406 -54.25 66.64 -25.61
N PHE A 407 -55.12 65.69 -25.29
CA PHE A 407 -56.48 65.69 -25.82
C PHE A 407 -57.34 66.89 -25.23
N PRO A 408 -57.39 67.11 -23.89
CA PRO A 408 -58.04 68.28 -23.31
C PRO A 408 -57.46 69.59 -23.86
N LEU A 409 -56.12 69.70 -24.00
CA LEU A 409 -55.50 70.90 -24.59
C LEU A 409 -56.04 71.17 -26.00
N GLN A 410 -56.07 70.09 -26.87
CA GLN A 410 -56.56 70.24 -28.21
C GLN A 410 -58.05 70.68 -28.26
N VAL A 411 -58.92 70.02 -27.46
CA VAL A 411 -60.34 70.33 -27.39
C VAL A 411 -60.55 71.76 -26.86
N THR A 412 -59.78 72.17 -25.88
CA THR A 412 -59.87 73.58 -25.33
C THR A 412 -59.51 74.62 -26.38
N VAL A 413 -58.38 74.37 -27.15
CA VAL A 413 -57.99 75.29 -28.24
C VAL A 413 -59.07 75.32 -29.34
N GLU A 414 -59.64 74.17 -29.72
CA GLU A 414 -60.72 74.09 -30.70
C GLU A 414 -61.96 74.88 -30.23
N ASN A 415 -62.33 74.73 -28.94
CA ASN A 415 -63.43 75.48 -28.33
C ASN A 415 -63.23 77.00 -28.32
N LEU A 416 -62.01 77.42 -27.96
CA LEU A 416 -61.60 78.85 -28.04
C LEU A 416 -61.69 79.39 -29.49
N MET A 417 -61.24 78.61 -30.46
CA MET A 417 -61.35 78.98 -31.89
C MET A 417 -62.83 79.11 -32.31
N ARG A 418 -63.69 78.20 -31.87
CA ARG A 418 -65.14 78.24 -32.20
C ARG A 418 -65.86 79.40 -31.51
N ALA A 419 -65.49 79.74 -30.25
CA ALA A 419 -66.09 80.81 -29.51
C ALA A 419 -65.71 82.16 -30.08
N LYS A 420 -64.53 82.34 -30.70
CA LYS A 420 -64.08 83.60 -31.34
C LYS A 420 -65.07 84.12 -32.44
N GLY A 421 -65.80 83.25 -33.09
CA GLY A 421 -66.79 83.61 -34.13
C GLY A 421 -68.21 83.86 -33.63
N LYS A 422 -68.44 83.85 -32.31
CA LYS A 422 -69.71 84.04 -31.66
C LYS A 422 -69.79 85.43 -30.97
N SER A 423 -70.60 85.61 -29.90
CA SER A 423 -70.65 86.91 -29.18
C SER A 423 -69.39 87.21 -28.36
N PRO A 424 -68.98 88.48 -28.16
CA PRO A 424 -67.83 88.86 -27.33
C PRO A 424 -67.89 88.32 -25.89
N GLU A 425 -69.11 88.34 -25.27
CA GLU A 425 -69.32 87.88 -23.87
C GLU A 425 -69.06 86.34 -23.72
N MET A 426 -69.53 85.56 -24.69
CA MET A 426 -69.34 84.13 -24.73
C MET A 426 -67.86 83.77 -24.97
N PHE A 427 -67.17 84.60 -25.74
CA PHE A 427 -65.72 84.37 -25.97
C PHE A 427 -64.92 84.65 -24.69
N GLU A 428 -65.21 85.72 -23.92
CA GLU A 428 -64.51 86.05 -22.72
C GLU A 428 -64.66 84.96 -21.63
N GLU A 429 -65.86 84.40 -21.48
CA GLU A 429 -66.14 83.29 -20.54
C GLU A 429 -65.32 82.01 -20.94
N VAL A 430 -65.44 81.60 -22.20
CA VAL A 430 -64.70 80.39 -22.73
C VAL A 430 -63.19 80.63 -22.72
N PHE A 431 -62.73 81.90 -22.89
CA PHE A 431 -61.30 82.23 -22.86
C PHE A 431 -60.74 82.11 -21.45
N HIS A 432 -61.47 82.58 -20.44
CA HIS A 432 -61.02 82.56 -19.05
C HIS A 432 -60.96 81.11 -18.57
N GLU A 433 -62.01 80.30 -18.77
CA GLU A 433 -62.05 78.89 -18.37
C GLU A 433 -61.07 78.06 -19.19
N GLY A 434 -60.99 78.28 -20.49
CA GLY A 434 -60.06 77.52 -21.40
C GLY A 434 -58.61 77.85 -21.08
N THR A 435 -58.24 79.08 -20.80
CA THR A 435 -56.87 79.43 -20.43
C THR A 435 -56.46 78.81 -19.10
N ALA A 436 -57.36 78.74 -18.11
CA ALA A 436 -57.06 78.01 -16.87
C ALA A 436 -56.83 76.52 -17.09
N THR A 437 -57.65 75.87 -17.95
CA THR A 437 -57.48 74.46 -18.32
C THR A 437 -56.19 74.22 -19.05
N LEU A 438 -55.84 75.08 -20.04
CA LEU A 438 -54.57 74.98 -20.77
C LEU A 438 -53.36 75.06 -19.86
N LEU A 439 -53.35 76.05 -18.93
CA LEU A 439 -52.26 76.20 -17.98
C LEU A 439 -52.16 75.01 -17.01
N ALA A 440 -53.29 74.47 -16.57
CA ALA A 440 -53.34 73.30 -15.73
C ALA A 440 -52.73 72.07 -16.44
N GLU A 441 -53.13 71.79 -17.71
CA GLU A 441 -52.65 70.67 -18.47
C GLU A 441 -51.18 70.81 -18.93
N ILE A 442 -50.71 72.05 -19.23
CA ILE A 442 -49.28 72.32 -19.47
C ILE A 442 -48.45 72.04 -18.23
N ASN A 443 -48.91 72.44 -17.04
CA ASN A 443 -48.24 72.14 -15.80
C ASN A 443 -48.22 70.59 -15.51
N ASN A 444 -49.31 69.93 -15.81
CA ASN A 444 -49.39 68.46 -15.75
C ASN A 444 -48.40 67.81 -16.67
N LEU A 445 -48.30 68.19 -17.97
CA LEU A 445 -47.29 67.70 -18.92
C LEU A 445 -45.88 67.97 -18.43
N LYS A 446 -45.58 69.17 -17.93
CA LYS A 446 -44.26 69.50 -17.37
C LYS A 446 -43.90 68.61 -16.21
N THR A 447 -44.87 68.26 -15.38
CA THR A 447 -44.70 67.34 -14.25
C THR A 447 -44.41 65.88 -14.75
N ILE A 448 -45.17 65.39 -15.72
CA ILE A 448 -44.97 64.05 -16.30
C ILE A 448 -43.57 63.92 -16.95
N ILE A 449 -43.17 64.91 -17.78
CA ILE A 449 -41.86 64.94 -18.44
C ILE A 449 -40.72 65.04 -17.42
N GLY A 450 -40.90 65.96 -16.38
CA GLY A 450 -39.91 66.11 -15.33
C GLY A 450 -39.59 64.73 -14.62
N ARG A 451 -40.64 64.03 -14.22
CA ARG A 451 -40.57 62.76 -13.54
C ARG A 451 -39.97 61.66 -14.41
N PHE A 452 -40.30 61.58 -15.71
CA PHE A 452 -39.68 60.66 -16.66
C PHE A 452 -38.19 60.95 -16.85
N SER A 453 -37.84 62.28 -16.97
CA SER A 453 -36.42 62.66 -17.08
C SER A 453 -35.62 62.28 -15.85
N GLU A 454 -36.21 62.40 -14.65
CA GLU A 454 -35.55 61.95 -13.43
C GLU A 454 -35.38 60.45 -13.32
N PHE A 455 -36.37 59.68 -13.78
CA PHE A 455 -36.25 58.22 -13.85
C PHE A 455 -35.23 57.77 -14.93
N SER A 456 -35.25 58.42 -16.11
CA SER A 456 -34.35 58.15 -17.22
C SER A 456 -32.89 58.47 -16.94
N LYS A 457 -32.62 59.42 -16.05
CA LYS A 457 -31.28 59.88 -15.64
C LYS A 457 -30.75 59.20 -14.39
N MET A 458 -31.28 58.01 -13.97
CA MET A 458 -30.66 57.28 -12.88
C MET A 458 -29.23 56.92 -13.24
N PRO A 459 -28.21 57.58 -12.69
CA PRO A 459 -26.83 57.23 -12.91
C PRO A 459 -26.53 55.86 -12.27
N GLN A 460 -25.52 55.20 -12.75
CA GLN A 460 -24.98 54.05 -12.02
C GLN A 460 -24.52 54.52 -10.63
N PRO A 461 -24.78 53.75 -9.56
CA PRO A 461 -24.34 54.14 -8.22
C PRO A 461 -22.84 54.41 -8.20
N GLN A 462 -22.44 55.45 -7.52
CA GLN A 462 -21.04 55.76 -7.20
C GLN A 462 -20.83 55.42 -5.71
N PRO A 463 -20.56 54.18 -5.39
CA PRO A 463 -20.42 53.76 -4.01
C PRO A 463 -19.22 54.44 -3.35
N ARG A 464 -19.46 54.98 -2.15
CA ARG A 464 -18.42 55.54 -1.29
C ARG A 464 -18.73 55.18 0.17
N PRO A 465 -17.72 55.17 1.06
CA PRO A 465 -17.99 54.97 2.48
C PRO A 465 -19.03 55.93 2.98
N THR A 466 -20.15 55.39 3.46
CA THR A 466 -21.34 56.18 3.80
C THR A 466 -21.88 55.76 5.15
N GLN A 467 -22.11 56.74 6.03
CA GLN A 467 -22.81 56.55 7.28
C GLN A 467 -24.32 56.71 7.06
N VAL A 468 -25.07 55.64 7.27
CA VAL A 468 -26.52 55.61 7.02
C VAL A 468 -27.27 56.60 7.88
N ASN A 469 -26.86 56.82 9.13
CA ASN A 469 -27.47 57.75 10.03
C ASN A 469 -27.35 59.23 9.54
N ASP A 470 -26.20 59.60 8.94
CA ASP A 470 -25.98 60.94 8.38
C ASP A 470 -26.92 61.22 7.19
N VAL A 471 -27.17 60.22 6.37
CA VAL A 471 -28.13 60.34 5.26
C VAL A 471 -29.54 60.50 5.77
N LEU A 472 -29.95 59.73 6.80
CA LEU A 472 -31.28 59.92 7.43
C LEU A 472 -31.45 61.26 8.07
N ASP A 473 -30.44 61.75 8.76
CA ASP A 473 -30.47 63.11 9.37
C ASP A 473 -30.56 64.19 8.30
N SER A 474 -29.90 64.02 7.16
CA SER A 474 -30.00 64.91 6.00
C SER A 474 -31.40 64.90 5.41
N VAL A 475 -32.03 63.72 5.26
CA VAL A 475 -33.42 63.61 4.81
C VAL A 475 -34.39 64.33 5.77
N LEU A 476 -34.28 64.07 7.07
CA LEU A 476 -35.13 64.69 8.06
C LEU A 476 -35.03 66.24 8.03
N ARG A 477 -33.84 66.81 7.84
CA ARG A 477 -33.62 68.23 7.69
C ARG A 477 -34.38 68.84 6.50
N VAL A 478 -34.47 68.17 5.39
CA VAL A 478 -35.22 68.64 4.21
C VAL A 478 -36.69 68.70 4.48
N PHE A 479 -37.26 67.79 5.24
CA PHE A 479 -38.65 67.72 5.56
C PHE A 479 -39.03 68.52 6.86
N GLN A 480 -38.03 69.08 7.56
CA GLN A 480 -38.23 69.76 8.86
C GLN A 480 -39.28 70.90 8.80
N ALA A 481 -39.28 71.74 7.77
CA ALA A 481 -40.26 72.80 7.59
C ALA A 481 -41.67 72.22 7.40
N GLN A 482 -41.83 71.21 6.55
CA GLN A 482 -43.12 70.58 6.28
C GLN A 482 -43.68 69.83 7.50
N LEU A 483 -42.80 69.18 8.30
CA LEU A 483 -43.16 68.53 9.54
C LEU A 483 -43.49 69.48 10.65
N GLN A 484 -42.89 70.70 10.68
CA GLN A 484 -43.21 71.78 11.61
C GLN A 484 -44.52 72.50 11.26
N GLU A 485 -44.78 72.75 9.98
CA GLU A 485 -46.06 73.29 9.51
C GLU A 485 -47.22 72.33 9.80
N ASN A 486 -46.98 71.04 9.66
CA ASN A 486 -47.95 70.01 10.02
C ASN A 486 -47.70 69.50 11.45
N SER A 487 -47.94 70.38 12.45
CA SER A 487 -47.68 70.09 13.88
C SER A 487 -48.43 68.90 14.47
N ARG A 488 -49.18 68.15 13.66
CA ARG A 488 -49.89 66.91 14.02
C ARG A 488 -49.05 65.59 13.79
N ILE A 489 -47.89 65.70 13.12
CA ILE A 489 -47.01 64.55 12.92
C ILE A 489 -45.86 64.58 13.91
N THR A 490 -45.76 63.57 14.75
CA THR A 490 -44.64 63.38 15.70
C THR A 490 -43.58 62.53 15.09
N VAL A 491 -42.29 62.95 15.07
CA VAL A 491 -41.17 62.18 14.55
C VAL A 491 -40.41 61.50 15.70
N HIS A 492 -40.26 60.20 15.62
CA HIS A 492 -39.44 59.41 16.54
C HIS A 492 -38.25 58.82 15.78
N THR A 493 -37.06 59.02 16.32
CA THR A 493 -35.84 58.46 15.76
C THR A 493 -35.23 57.48 16.73
N GLU A 494 -35.07 56.22 16.29
CA GLU A 494 -34.41 55.11 17.01
C GLU A 494 -33.19 54.69 16.23
N LEU A 495 -32.18 55.56 16.18
CA LEU A 495 -30.95 55.29 15.41
C LEU A 495 -29.94 54.55 16.29
N ALA A 496 -29.38 53.46 15.78
CA ALA A 496 -28.33 52.73 16.47
C ALA A 496 -27.06 53.60 16.60
N ALA A 497 -26.54 53.73 17.84
CA ALA A 497 -25.39 54.57 18.14
C ALA A 497 -24.09 54.22 17.41
N SER A 498 -23.95 52.99 16.98
CA SER A 498 -22.77 52.49 16.26
C SER A 498 -23.23 51.59 15.12
N LEU A 499 -23.21 52.13 13.91
CA LEU A 499 -23.40 51.36 12.67
C LEU A 499 -22.08 51.34 11.89
N PRO A 500 -21.75 50.21 11.23
CA PRO A 500 -20.63 50.18 10.29
C PRO A 500 -20.91 51.13 9.11
N GLU A 501 -19.85 51.62 8.47
CA GLU A 501 -19.97 52.28 7.17
C GLU A 501 -20.31 51.24 6.10
N ILE A 502 -21.12 51.64 5.13
CA ILE A 502 -21.43 50.84 3.96
C ILE A 502 -20.89 51.48 2.68
N GLN A 503 -20.59 50.69 1.70
CA GLN A 503 -20.26 51.18 0.36
C GLN A 503 -21.57 51.50 -0.39
N ALA A 504 -21.96 52.75 -0.40
CA ALA A 504 -23.22 53.21 -1.00
C ALA A 504 -23.10 54.59 -1.63
N ASP A 505 -23.99 54.88 -2.57
CA ASP A 505 -24.15 56.23 -3.12
C ASP A 505 -25.10 57.01 -2.20
N PRO A 506 -24.61 58.00 -1.42
CA PRO A 506 -25.41 58.71 -0.45
C PRO A 506 -26.49 59.56 -1.11
N ASP A 507 -26.30 60.05 -2.34
CA ASP A 507 -27.28 60.90 -3.04
C ASP A 507 -28.46 60.02 -3.51
N LEU A 508 -28.21 58.83 -3.99
CA LEU A 508 -29.25 57.88 -4.36
C LEU A 508 -30.00 57.35 -3.12
N LEU A 509 -29.28 57.05 -2.03
CA LEU A 509 -29.90 56.65 -0.76
C LEU A 509 -30.74 57.74 -0.17
N HIS A 510 -30.23 58.99 -0.19
CA HIS A 510 -31.02 60.19 0.25
C HIS A 510 -32.33 60.29 -0.52
N ARG A 511 -32.29 60.13 -1.85
CA ARG A 511 -33.45 60.12 -2.73
C ARG A 511 -34.46 59.03 -2.40
N ALA A 512 -33.94 57.77 -2.20
CA ALA A 512 -34.81 56.66 -1.82
C ALA A 512 -35.48 56.84 -0.47
N LEU A 513 -34.74 57.30 0.56
CA LEU A 513 -35.27 57.56 1.89
C LEU A 513 -36.23 58.73 1.90
N SER A 514 -35.94 59.79 1.12
CA SER A 514 -36.84 60.90 0.93
C SER A 514 -38.21 60.48 0.35
N ASN A 515 -38.21 59.59 -0.62
CA ASN A 515 -39.44 59.01 -1.18
C ASN A 515 -40.25 58.24 -0.13
N LEU A 516 -39.60 57.51 0.78
CA LEU A 516 -40.30 56.79 1.85
C LEU A 516 -40.85 57.71 2.90
N VAL A 517 -40.08 58.75 3.31
CA VAL A 517 -40.54 59.76 4.27
C VAL A 517 -41.70 60.54 3.70
N LEU A 518 -41.63 60.97 2.43
CA LEU A 518 -42.73 61.68 1.78
C LEU A 518 -44.02 60.83 1.71
N ASN A 519 -43.86 59.54 1.38
CA ASN A 519 -45.00 58.62 1.36
C ASN A 519 -45.63 58.44 2.74
N ALA A 520 -44.84 58.41 3.81
CA ALA A 520 -45.31 58.32 5.18
C ALA A 520 -46.07 59.62 5.61
N ILE A 521 -45.52 60.77 5.26
CA ILE A 521 -46.20 62.09 5.53
C ILE A 521 -47.56 62.15 4.80
N ASP A 522 -47.57 61.79 3.51
CA ASP A 522 -48.77 61.75 2.69
C ASP A 522 -49.85 60.78 3.20
N ALA A 523 -49.43 59.70 3.86
CA ALA A 523 -50.35 58.72 4.43
C ALA A 523 -50.98 59.15 5.75
N MET A 524 -50.52 60.26 6.32
CA MET A 524 -50.96 60.80 7.61
C MET A 524 -51.52 62.23 7.51
N PRO A 525 -52.55 62.51 6.68
CA PRO A 525 -53.10 63.88 6.52
C PRO A 525 -53.75 64.45 7.81
N GLU A 526 -54.27 63.61 8.67
CA GLU A 526 -54.88 63.98 9.97
C GLU A 526 -53.83 64.06 11.10
N GLY A 527 -52.53 63.76 10.80
CA GLY A 527 -51.46 63.62 11.77
C GLY A 527 -51.19 62.19 12.11
N GLY A 528 -50.16 61.98 12.94
CA GLY A 528 -49.73 60.62 13.33
C GLY A 528 -48.25 60.55 13.81
N GLN A 529 -47.67 59.41 13.77
CA GLN A 529 -46.29 59.16 14.19
C GLN A 529 -45.47 58.63 13.05
N LEU A 530 -44.35 59.27 12.74
CA LEU A 530 -43.31 58.79 11.83
C LEU A 530 -42.12 58.23 12.65
N THR A 531 -41.81 56.97 12.51
CA THR A 531 -40.69 56.35 13.22
C THR A 531 -39.60 55.91 12.22
N LEU A 532 -38.40 56.44 12.46
CA LEU A 532 -37.18 56.01 11.70
C LEU A 532 -36.30 55.19 12.60
N ARG A 533 -36.01 53.99 12.20
CA ARG A 533 -35.15 53.05 12.97
C ARG A 533 -34.00 52.53 12.13
N THR A 534 -32.82 52.50 12.73
CA THR A 534 -31.66 51.76 12.12
C THR A 534 -31.15 50.72 13.08
N MET A 535 -30.73 49.57 12.54
CA MET A 535 -30.12 48.48 13.33
C MET A 535 -29.10 47.70 12.51
N ALA A 536 -28.06 47.19 13.17
CA ALA A 536 -27.16 46.20 12.59
C ALA A 536 -27.78 44.81 12.73
N VAL A 537 -27.93 44.07 11.63
CA VAL A 537 -28.46 42.71 11.61
C VAL A 537 -27.28 41.76 11.45
N ARG A 538 -26.98 41.00 12.51
CA ARG A 538 -25.97 39.90 12.48
C ARG A 538 -26.64 38.63 12.03
N GLY A 539 -26.36 38.20 10.83
CA GLY A 539 -26.84 36.91 10.30
C GLY A 539 -25.84 35.80 10.55
N GLY A 540 -26.28 34.67 11.11
CA GLY A 540 -25.46 33.49 11.29
C GLY A 540 -24.91 32.98 9.96
N GLY A 541 -23.69 33.35 9.59
CA GLY A 541 -22.96 32.86 8.43
C GLY A 541 -23.12 33.63 7.11
N LEU A 542 -23.95 34.66 7.05
CA LEU A 542 -24.02 35.62 5.95
C LEU A 542 -23.58 37.00 6.45
N ALA A 543 -23.01 37.79 5.53
CA ALA A 543 -22.51 39.14 5.77
C ALA A 543 -23.43 39.98 6.67
N ASP A 544 -22.84 40.73 7.59
CA ASP A 544 -23.56 41.71 8.41
C ASP A 544 -24.30 42.69 7.49
N ARG A 545 -25.55 43.03 7.86
CA ARG A 545 -26.40 43.94 7.10
C ARG A 545 -26.83 45.08 8.00
N ILE A 546 -27.11 46.25 7.41
CA ILE A 546 -27.81 47.33 8.08
C ILE A 546 -29.28 47.32 7.65
N ALA A 547 -30.17 47.27 8.61
CA ALA A 547 -31.61 47.47 8.38
C ALA A 547 -32.02 48.91 8.71
N ILE A 548 -32.72 49.55 7.77
CA ILE A 548 -33.32 50.85 7.89
C ILE A 548 -34.84 50.66 7.82
N SER A 549 -35.59 51.12 8.81
CA SER A 549 -37.04 51.05 8.82
C SER A 549 -37.64 52.41 8.86
N VAL A 550 -38.61 52.66 7.99
CA VAL A 550 -39.47 53.89 7.97
C VAL A 550 -40.88 53.41 8.21
N SER A 551 -41.46 53.84 9.36
CA SER A 551 -42.80 53.41 9.79
C SER A 551 -43.69 54.63 9.97
N ASP A 552 -44.92 54.55 9.50
CA ASP A 552 -45.98 55.52 9.70
C ASP A 552 -47.18 54.87 10.41
N THR A 553 -48.02 55.69 11.04
CA THR A 553 -49.33 55.30 11.64
C THR A 553 -50.49 55.74 10.78
N GLY A 554 -50.30 55.86 9.47
CA GLY A 554 -51.30 56.35 8.52
C GLY A 554 -52.36 55.28 8.15
N ALA A 555 -53.05 55.54 7.04
CA ALA A 555 -54.16 54.69 6.57
C ALA A 555 -53.85 53.25 6.31
N GLY A 556 -52.52 52.86 6.13
CA GLY A 556 -52.07 51.50 5.80
C GLY A 556 -52.57 51.05 4.44
N LEU A 557 -52.15 49.84 4.08
CA LEU A 557 -52.39 49.22 2.78
C LEU A 557 -53.05 47.85 2.95
N THR A 558 -53.82 47.42 1.95
CA THR A 558 -54.35 46.05 1.84
C THR A 558 -53.28 45.09 1.36
N PRO A 559 -53.40 43.77 1.59
CA PRO A 559 -52.46 42.78 1.07
C PRO A 559 -52.29 42.80 -0.47
N GLU A 560 -53.36 43.13 -1.19
CA GLU A 560 -53.36 43.25 -2.65
C GLU A 560 -52.54 44.47 -3.11
N GLU A 561 -52.70 45.61 -2.40
CA GLU A 561 -51.89 46.79 -2.64
C GLU A 561 -50.41 46.55 -2.32
N CYS A 562 -50.09 45.87 -1.20
CA CYS A 562 -48.73 45.52 -0.85
C CYS A 562 -48.04 44.68 -1.95
N GLY A 563 -48.75 43.75 -2.60
CA GLY A 563 -48.21 42.93 -3.69
C GLY A 563 -47.88 43.73 -4.96
N ARG A 564 -48.45 44.95 -5.12
CA ARG A 564 -48.30 45.74 -6.35
C ARG A 564 -47.58 47.07 -6.17
N LEU A 565 -47.28 47.46 -4.95
CA LEU A 565 -46.82 48.84 -4.65
C LEU A 565 -45.44 49.19 -5.23
N PHE A 566 -44.59 48.21 -5.55
CA PHE A 566 -43.33 48.42 -6.23
C PHE A 566 -43.44 48.37 -7.77
N THR A 567 -44.65 48.09 -8.28
CA THR A 567 -44.90 48.13 -9.71
C THR A 567 -44.87 49.58 -10.17
N PRO A 568 -44.03 49.97 -11.16
CA PRO A 568 -44.00 51.33 -11.66
C PRO A 568 -45.40 51.82 -12.06
N TYR A 569 -45.69 53.08 -11.74
CA TYR A 569 -47.00 53.77 -11.98
C TYR A 569 -48.20 53.23 -11.20
N TYR A 570 -47.99 52.33 -10.27
CA TYR A 570 -49.04 51.90 -9.35
C TYR A 570 -49.19 52.95 -8.22
N THR A 571 -50.35 53.53 -8.11
CA THR A 571 -50.66 54.52 -7.07
C THR A 571 -52.13 54.48 -6.70
N THR A 572 -52.42 54.68 -5.43
CA THR A 572 -53.77 54.86 -4.88
C THR A 572 -54.10 56.37 -4.62
N LYS A 573 -53.12 57.28 -4.82
CA LYS A 573 -53.25 58.70 -4.60
C LYS A 573 -53.72 59.41 -5.87
N VAL A 574 -54.68 60.40 -5.74
CA VAL A 574 -55.25 61.16 -6.88
C VAL A 574 -54.14 61.88 -7.69
N HIS A 575 -53.11 62.33 -7.04
CA HIS A 575 -51.99 63.07 -7.67
C HIS A 575 -50.66 62.29 -7.56
N GLY A 576 -50.72 61.03 -7.19
CA GLY A 576 -49.55 60.16 -7.04
C GLY A 576 -49.01 59.69 -8.41
N THR A 577 -47.68 59.59 -8.56
CA THR A 577 -47.05 59.21 -9.79
C THR A 577 -46.85 57.72 -9.90
N GLY A 578 -46.88 56.99 -8.78
CA GLY A 578 -46.53 55.54 -8.73
C GLY A 578 -45.08 55.20 -9.07
N LEU A 579 -44.19 56.24 -9.17
CA LEU A 579 -42.77 56.01 -9.49
C LEU A 579 -41.87 55.97 -8.25
N GLY A 580 -42.27 56.60 -7.17
CA GLY A 580 -41.44 56.78 -5.96
C GLY A 580 -40.94 55.46 -5.37
N LEU A 581 -41.83 54.47 -5.21
CA LEU A 581 -41.46 53.17 -4.62
C LEU A 581 -40.70 52.31 -5.60
N ALA A 582 -40.95 52.45 -6.91
CA ALA A 582 -40.13 51.77 -7.93
C ALA A 582 -38.68 52.28 -7.95
N ILE A 583 -38.52 53.61 -7.74
CA ILE A 583 -37.17 54.22 -7.56
C ILE A 583 -36.50 53.67 -6.31
N VAL A 584 -37.22 53.58 -5.19
CA VAL A 584 -36.65 53.00 -3.96
C VAL A 584 -36.19 51.55 -4.19
N GLN A 585 -37.01 50.74 -4.83
CA GLN A 585 -36.65 49.34 -5.15
C GLN A 585 -35.41 49.26 -6.05
N SER A 586 -35.33 50.08 -7.08
CA SER A 586 -34.17 50.14 -7.98
C SER A 586 -32.91 50.52 -7.21
N VAL A 587 -32.95 51.64 -6.46
CA VAL A 587 -31.81 52.10 -5.68
C VAL A 587 -31.33 51.03 -4.68
N VAL A 588 -32.25 50.41 -3.96
CA VAL A 588 -31.90 49.35 -2.99
C VAL A 588 -31.29 48.12 -3.70
N SER A 589 -31.85 47.72 -4.84
CA SER A 589 -31.32 46.59 -5.63
C SER A 589 -29.95 46.90 -6.20
N ASP A 590 -29.72 48.11 -6.72
CA ASP A 590 -28.43 48.54 -7.26
C ASP A 590 -27.32 48.61 -6.20
N HIS A 591 -27.69 48.68 -4.90
CA HIS A 591 -26.80 48.59 -3.75
C HIS A 591 -26.73 47.16 -3.15
N GLY A 592 -27.21 46.10 -3.87
CA GLY A 592 -27.21 44.73 -3.36
C GLY A 592 -28.11 44.46 -2.16
N GLY A 593 -29.04 45.41 -1.89
CA GLY A 593 -29.96 45.37 -0.76
C GLY A 593 -31.28 44.67 -1.08
N LYS A 594 -32.13 44.59 -0.08
CA LYS A 594 -33.52 44.11 -0.18
C LYS A 594 -34.46 45.09 0.50
N ILE A 595 -35.62 45.34 -0.13
CA ILE A 595 -36.71 46.09 0.49
C ILE A 595 -37.90 45.17 0.76
N SER A 596 -38.54 45.36 1.89
CA SER A 596 -39.79 44.69 2.28
C SER A 596 -40.78 45.71 2.86
N VAL A 597 -42.07 45.36 2.86
CA VAL A 597 -43.16 46.18 3.43
C VAL A 597 -44.03 45.31 4.33
N GLU A 598 -44.37 45.88 5.47
CA GLU A 598 -45.40 45.36 6.37
C GLU A 598 -46.46 46.45 6.57
N SER A 599 -47.71 46.17 6.23
CA SER A 599 -48.81 47.15 6.36
C SER A 599 -50.12 46.46 6.69
N ALA A 600 -50.94 47.12 7.43
CA ALA A 600 -52.32 46.72 7.66
C ALA A 600 -53.19 47.95 7.65
N LYS A 601 -54.39 47.82 7.08
CA LYS A 601 -55.35 48.96 6.97
C LYS A 601 -55.65 49.56 8.33
N GLU A 602 -55.57 50.90 8.43
CA GLU A 602 -55.75 51.69 9.64
C GLU A 602 -54.72 51.47 10.77
N LYS A 603 -53.61 50.70 10.46
CA LYS A 603 -52.53 50.49 11.41
C LYS A 603 -51.18 51.07 10.97
N GLY A 604 -51.16 51.67 9.78
CA GLY A 604 -49.94 52.23 9.19
C GLY A 604 -49.15 51.31 8.34
N THR A 605 -47.95 51.74 7.89
CA THR A 605 -47.06 51.02 7.00
C THR A 605 -45.63 51.14 7.52
N THR A 606 -44.91 50.01 7.42
CA THR A 606 -43.46 49.92 7.71
C THR A 606 -42.73 49.43 6.47
N PHE A 607 -41.84 50.24 5.94
CA PHE A 607 -40.90 49.89 4.94
C PHE A 607 -39.57 49.53 5.61
N ARG A 608 -38.97 48.38 5.25
CA ARG A 608 -37.69 47.94 5.75
C ARG A 608 -36.73 47.71 4.60
N ILE A 609 -35.59 48.41 4.60
CA ILE A 609 -34.49 48.28 3.67
C ILE A 609 -33.36 47.56 4.40
N GLU A 610 -32.76 46.54 3.77
CA GLU A 610 -31.57 45.84 4.24
C GLU A 610 -30.44 46.02 3.24
N LEU A 611 -29.32 46.63 3.67
CA LEU A 611 -28.14 46.87 2.85
C LEU A 611 -26.96 46.03 3.36
N PRO A 612 -26.12 45.43 2.48
CA PRO A 612 -24.95 44.69 2.90
C PRO A 612 -23.86 45.61 3.45
N CYS A 613 -23.09 45.11 4.44
CA CYS A 613 -21.94 45.83 5.01
C CYS A 613 -20.61 45.44 4.35
N GLU A 614 -20.62 44.60 3.30
CA GLU A 614 -19.41 44.20 2.60
C GLU A 614 -19.02 45.16 1.48
N GLU A 615 -17.69 45.30 1.24
CA GLU A 615 -17.16 45.99 0.06
C GLU A 615 -17.71 45.34 -1.20
N PHE A 616 -18.24 46.13 -2.12
CA PHE A 616 -18.46 45.70 -3.49
C PHE A 616 -17.08 45.35 -4.10
N ALA A 617 -16.82 44.04 -4.32
CA ALA A 617 -15.63 43.57 -4.96
C ALA A 617 -15.60 43.93 -6.46
#